data_1df907f8f00c776930c32d79186ba620
#
_entry.id   1df907f8f00c776930c32d79186ba620
#
_cell.length_a   1.000
_cell.length_b   1.000
_cell.length_c   1.000
_cell.angle_alpha   90.00
_cell.angle_beta   90.00
_cell.angle_gamma   90.00
#
_symmetry.space_group_name_H-M   'P 1'
#
loop_
_entity.id
_entity.type
_entity.pdbx_description
1 polymer ?
#
loop_
_entity_poly.entity_id
_entity_poly.type
_entity_poly.pdbx_seq_one_letter_code
_entity_poly.pdbx_strand_id
1 'polypeptide(L)'
;MPTGQKMSGYDYFKTDSAAENDSTLVILDNEILYDKGRYIDGRLYLQQSFVQDNVNMRFYYDKESNAVLYSDWSAVYTYYPDVKGYRDQNGNTYDTEYEVIKTADGVIYIDFEYMAAVSNISYEYAKEPQRLVLHTTHEEQNEVTIRKNTVVRYRAGIKSKVLEKVKKGTVCQYVGAVDDDWIEVITPSGYQGYVKKNAASDVYTAVPEDTYTEEYQSNLCGYKVNMTWFQVTQRAANAYIDTYLEDVSGINTISPTWYSIADGTGELTSLASDTFVSNMHARGLKVWPLVNDFNNNVDYAAFYSSKTARTKLINNLMQEARQYGYDGYNIDFEYVKKDFADDYLQFLRELSIACQNNGLVLSVDNYKPANHNAHYELAEQAVFVDYIVIMGYDEHYAGSDAGSVASLPFVEDGISRAVSMVPSEQVINAVPFYTRIWTENAGETKSRAVGMQAAMDAMQENGATAEWDETTGQYYCTYETSAGTVQIWFEEDRSIGEKMKLYSKYKLGGVAEWKLGLETSSVWSIISNGLNYAS
;
A
#
# COMPACT_ATOMS: atom_id res chain seq x y z
N MET A 1 37.18 -2.95 43.26
CA MET A 1 37.48 -3.76 42.08
C MET A 1 36.20 -3.99 41.30
N PRO A 2 36.23 -4.08 39.98
CA PRO A 2 35.06 -4.45 39.19
C PRO A 2 34.58 -5.86 39.58
N THR A 3 33.27 -6.07 39.60
CA THR A 3 32.74 -7.44 39.76
C THR A 3 32.81 -8.19 38.43
N GLY A 4 33.20 -9.48 38.52
CA GLY A 4 33.09 -10.42 37.40
C GLY A 4 31.83 -11.30 37.46
N GLN A 5 30.93 -11.06 38.44
CA GLN A 5 29.71 -11.82 38.60
C GLN A 5 28.81 -11.65 37.37
N LYS A 6 28.47 -12.74 36.72
CA LYS A 6 27.54 -12.76 35.58
C LYS A 6 26.09 -12.79 36.07
N MET A 7 25.22 -12.17 35.30
CA MET A 7 23.78 -12.41 35.28
C MET A 7 23.51 -13.54 34.28
N SER A 8 22.72 -14.50 34.64
CA SER A 8 22.29 -15.52 33.69
C SER A 8 21.43 -14.86 32.57
N GLY A 9 21.58 -15.31 31.33
CA GLY A 9 20.70 -14.88 30.24
C GLY A 9 19.25 -15.26 30.53
N TYR A 10 19.02 -16.40 31.13
CA TYR A 10 17.67 -16.84 31.57
C TYR A 10 17.03 -15.88 32.57
N ASP A 11 17.83 -15.38 33.54
CA ASP A 11 17.34 -14.38 34.50
C ASP A 11 17.07 -13.03 33.82
N TYR A 12 17.92 -12.66 32.86
CA TYR A 12 17.78 -11.38 32.15
C TYR A 12 16.56 -11.38 31.25
N PHE A 13 16.41 -12.40 30.39
CA PHE A 13 15.32 -12.54 29.45
C PHE A 13 14.07 -13.19 30.08
N LYS A 14 14.08 -13.53 31.37
CA LYS A 14 12.97 -14.12 32.11
C LYS A 14 12.40 -15.39 31.44
N THR A 15 13.30 -16.25 30.97
CA THR A 15 12.96 -17.55 30.38
C THR A 15 13.37 -18.69 31.31
N ASP A 16 12.74 -19.87 31.13
CA ASP A 16 13.09 -21.07 31.89
C ASP A 16 14.13 -21.91 31.13
N SER A 17 15.19 -22.31 31.81
CA SER A 17 16.20 -23.22 31.27
C SER A 17 15.66 -24.61 30.92
N ALA A 18 14.55 -25.04 31.54
CA ALA A 18 13.90 -26.30 31.25
C ALA A 18 13.07 -26.30 29.95
N ALA A 19 12.67 -25.12 29.43
CA ALA A 19 11.92 -24.98 28.20
C ALA A 19 12.82 -24.96 26.93
N GLU A 20 14.13 -25.15 27.10
CA GLU A 20 15.15 -24.83 26.09
C GLU A 20 15.18 -25.73 24.86
N ASN A 21 14.60 -26.94 24.94
CA ASN A 21 14.84 -27.91 23.87
C ASN A 21 14.06 -27.60 22.58
N ASP A 22 12.96 -26.89 22.67
CA ASP A 22 12.12 -26.61 21.48
C ASP A 22 11.73 -25.14 21.32
N SER A 23 11.73 -24.32 22.39
CA SER A 23 11.33 -22.90 22.32
C SER A 23 12.51 -21.99 22.02
N THR A 24 12.32 -21.02 21.13
CA THR A 24 13.29 -19.97 20.82
C THR A 24 12.66 -18.61 21.11
N LEU A 25 13.33 -17.82 21.95
CA LEU A 25 12.96 -16.45 22.20
C LEU A 25 13.18 -15.62 20.93
N VAL A 26 12.22 -14.78 20.54
CA VAL A 26 12.37 -13.82 19.46
C VAL A 26 12.50 -12.41 20.05
N ILE A 27 13.48 -11.66 19.60
CA ILE A 27 13.65 -10.24 19.91
C ILE A 27 13.47 -9.51 18.57
N LEU A 28 12.32 -8.89 18.39
CA LEU A 28 11.98 -8.16 17.18
C LEU A 28 12.19 -6.67 17.42
N ASP A 29 13.08 -6.04 16.67
CA ASP A 29 13.39 -4.60 16.77
C ASP A 29 13.54 -4.12 18.23
N ASN A 30 14.26 -4.92 19.01
CA ASN A 30 14.53 -4.77 20.46
C ASN A 30 13.36 -5.11 21.41
N GLU A 31 12.21 -5.53 20.91
CA GLU A 31 11.11 -6.02 21.73
C GLU A 31 11.23 -7.53 21.96
N ILE A 32 11.10 -7.96 23.23
CA ILE A 32 11.18 -9.37 23.59
C ILE A 32 9.81 -10.02 23.42
N LEU A 33 9.73 -11.02 22.55
CA LEU A 33 8.51 -11.74 22.23
C LEU A 33 8.68 -13.23 22.57
N TYR A 34 7.79 -13.73 23.45
CA TYR A 34 7.82 -15.12 23.89
C TYR A 34 6.95 -15.99 22.96
N ASP A 35 7.30 -17.29 22.89
CA ASP A 35 6.54 -18.32 22.19
C ASP A 35 6.32 -18.07 20.68
N LYS A 36 7.20 -17.29 20.01
CA LYS A 36 7.12 -17.00 18.58
C LYS A 36 7.98 -17.92 17.72
N GLY A 37 9.04 -18.49 18.28
CA GLY A 37 9.95 -19.40 17.59
C GLY A 37 10.03 -20.77 18.24
N ARG A 38 10.22 -21.80 17.41
CA ARG A 38 10.34 -23.18 17.87
C ARG A 38 11.30 -23.99 16.99
N TYR A 39 12.14 -24.83 17.63
CA TYR A 39 12.89 -25.84 16.90
C TYR A 39 12.01 -27.08 16.69
N ILE A 40 11.86 -27.49 15.44
CA ILE A 40 11.13 -28.70 15.05
C ILE A 40 12.04 -29.49 14.12
N ASP A 41 12.33 -30.75 14.45
CA ASP A 41 13.23 -31.64 13.68
C ASP A 41 14.60 -31.01 13.37
N GLY A 42 15.12 -30.20 14.29
CA GLY A 42 16.44 -29.56 14.19
C GLY A 42 16.49 -28.28 13.35
N ARG A 43 15.34 -27.76 12.89
CA ARG A 43 15.22 -26.48 12.19
C ARG A 43 14.42 -25.50 13.01
N LEU A 44 14.72 -24.21 12.89
CA LEU A 44 13.96 -23.14 13.50
C LEU A 44 12.75 -22.77 12.63
N TYR A 45 11.61 -22.71 13.29
CA TYR A 45 10.35 -22.26 12.70
C TYR A 45 9.78 -21.10 13.50
N LEU A 46 9.14 -20.15 12.83
CA LEU A 46 8.39 -19.05 13.44
C LEU A 46 6.89 -19.24 13.22
N GLN A 47 6.06 -18.80 14.19
CA GLN A 47 4.60 -18.83 14.04
C GLN A 47 4.17 -18.06 12.80
N GLN A 48 3.31 -18.64 11.97
CA GLN A 48 2.84 -18.03 10.71
C GLN A 48 2.16 -16.67 10.95
N SER A 49 1.28 -16.55 11.93
CA SER A 49 0.63 -15.29 12.26
C SER A 49 1.64 -14.21 12.68
N PHE A 50 2.66 -14.58 13.46
CA PHE A 50 3.73 -13.65 13.82
C PHE A 50 4.50 -13.18 12.59
N VAL A 51 4.83 -14.09 11.67
CA VAL A 51 5.52 -13.74 10.42
C VAL A 51 4.67 -12.82 9.57
N GLN A 52 3.41 -13.14 9.35
CA GLN A 52 2.48 -12.34 8.55
C GLN A 52 2.30 -10.94 9.13
N ASP A 53 2.09 -10.83 10.44
CA ASP A 53 1.77 -9.56 11.10
C ASP A 53 2.99 -8.64 11.30
N ASN A 54 4.24 -9.20 11.32
CA ASN A 54 5.39 -8.43 11.80
C ASN A 54 6.64 -8.53 10.91
N VAL A 55 6.70 -9.49 9.98
CA VAL A 55 7.94 -9.74 9.22
C VAL A 55 7.70 -9.67 7.72
N ASN A 56 6.74 -10.45 7.21
CA ASN A 56 6.43 -10.52 5.80
C ASN A 56 4.97 -10.93 5.60
N MET A 57 4.11 -9.95 5.31
CA MET A 57 2.66 -10.13 5.13
C MET A 57 2.26 -11.01 3.94
N ARG A 58 3.22 -11.38 3.09
CA ARG A 58 2.98 -12.26 1.93
C ARG A 58 2.87 -13.74 2.30
N PHE A 59 3.22 -14.12 3.54
CA PHE A 59 2.95 -15.45 4.07
C PHE A 59 1.53 -15.52 4.64
N TYR A 60 0.55 -15.45 3.74
CA TYR A 60 -0.86 -15.38 4.06
C TYR A 60 -1.43 -16.78 4.37
N TYR A 61 -2.13 -16.92 5.50
CA TYR A 61 -2.81 -18.17 5.84
C TYR A 61 -4.23 -18.24 5.29
N ASP A 62 -4.42 -19.05 4.27
CA ASP A 62 -5.73 -19.36 3.70
C ASP A 62 -6.44 -20.45 4.50
N LYS A 63 -7.42 -20.04 5.29
CA LYS A 63 -8.17 -20.94 6.18
C LYS A 63 -9.03 -21.96 5.43
N GLU A 64 -9.57 -21.59 4.26
CA GLU A 64 -10.44 -22.45 3.47
C GLU A 64 -9.68 -23.66 2.91
N SER A 65 -8.47 -23.46 2.41
CA SER A 65 -7.63 -24.55 1.89
C SER A 65 -6.68 -25.13 2.94
N ASN A 66 -6.64 -24.61 4.16
CA ASN A 66 -5.66 -24.95 5.20
C ASN A 66 -4.24 -24.95 4.66
N ALA A 67 -3.84 -23.84 4.03
CA ALA A 67 -2.54 -23.68 3.40
C ALA A 67 -1.96 -22.30 3.69
N VAL A 68 -0.64 -22.17 3.66
CA VAL A 68 0.03 -20.88 3.59
C VAL A 68 0.29 -20.54 2.14
N LEU A 69 -0.15 -19.37 1.72
CA LEU A 69 0.16 -18.79 0.42
C LEU A 69 1.32 -17.83 0.59
N TYR A 70 2.33 -17.95 -0.25
CA TYR A 70 3.37 -16.93 -0.39
C TYR A 70 3.31 -16.37 -1.81
N SER A 71 3.32 -15.05 -1.93
CA SER A 71 3.24 -14.38 -3.24
C SER A 71 4.47 -13.53 -3.47
N ASP A 72 5.12 -13.72 -4.61
CA ASP A 72 6.04 -12.76 -5.18
C ASP A 72 5.39 -12.08 -6.40
N TRP A 73 6.11 -11.17 -7.05
CA TRP A 73 5.61 -10.44 -8.21
C TRP A 73 5.21 -11.36 -9.40
N SER A 74 5.68 -12.60 -9.44
CA SER A 74 5.52 -13.50 -10.58
C SER A 74 4.57 -14.66 -10.33
N ALA A 75 4.32 -15.03 -9.07
CA ALA A 75 3.56 -16.22 -8.74
C ALA A 75 2.93 -16.18 -7.33
N VAL A 76 1.89 -16.97 -7.16
CA VAL A 76 1.32 -17.35 -5.86
C VAL A 76 1.66 -18.81 -5.59
N TYR A 77 2.46 -19.06 -4.59
CA TYR A 77 2.87 -20.39 -4.16
C TYR A 77 2.00 -20.89 -3.02
N THR A 78 1.62 -22.16 -3.06
CA THR A 78 0.78 -22.81 -2.05
C THR A 78 1.58 -23.87 -1.31
N TYR A 79 1.68 -23.72 0.00
CA TYR A 79 2.35 -24.64 0.94
C TYR A 79 1.31 -25.29 1.83
N TYR A 80 1.25 -26.61 1.82
CA TYR A 80 0.43 -27.35 2.76
C TYR A 80 1.23 -27.71 3.99
N PRO A 81 0.67 -27.56 5.20
CA PRO A 81 1.35 -27.97 6.42
C PRO A 81 1.78 -29.44 6.39
N ASP A 82 2.99 -29.71 6.89
CA ASP A 82 3.57 -31.04 7.02
C ASP A 82 3.78 -31.79 5.68
N VAL A 83 3.84 -31.01 4.59
CA VAL A 83 4.10 -31.54 3.22
C VAL A 83 5.39 -30.93 2.70
N LYS A 84 6.28 -31.81 2.17
CA LYS A 84 7.47 -31.36 1.44
C LYS A 84 7.10 -30.84 0.07
N GLY A 85 7.74 -29.74 -0.33
CA GLY A 85 7.46 -29.08 -1.59
C GLY A 85 6.25 -28.16 -1.54
N TYR A 86 6.02 -27.48 -2.65
CA TYR A 86 4.94 -26.50 -2.83
C TYR A 86 4.49 -26.44 -4.29
N ARG A 87 3.44 -25.71 -4.57
CA ARG A 87 2.91 -25.52 -5.93
C ARG A 87 2.71 -24.05 -6.24
N ASP A 88 2.90 -23.68 -7.51
CA ASP A 88 2.42 -22.38 -7.99
C ASP A 88 0.92 -22.42 -8.37
N GLN A 89 0.38 -21.28 -8.76
CA GLN A 89 -1.02 -21.14 -9.20
C GLN A 89 -1.33 -21.92 -10.49
N ASN A 90 -0.32 -22.31 -11.27
CA ASN A 90 -0.47 -23.11 -12.50
C ASN A 90 -0.41 -24.62 -12.23
N GLY A 91 -0.15 -25.00 -10.97
CA GLY A 91 -0.02 -26.40 -10.55
C GLY A 91 1.36 -27.00 -10.77
N ASN A 92 2.35 -26.22 -11.15
CA ASN A 92 3.74 -26.68 -11.18
C ASN A 92 4.19 -26.97 -9.74
N THR A 93 4.93 -28.07 -9.57
CA THR A 93 5.42 -28.53 -8.26
C THR A 93 6.90 -28.27 -8.10
N TYR A 94 7.29 -27.88 -6.90
CA TYR A 94 8.66 -27.61 -6.49
C TYR A 94 8.98 -28.46 -5.26
N ASP A 95 9.99 -29.29 -5.35
CA ASP A 95 10.39 -30.17 -4.25
C ASP A 95 11.28 -29.44 -3.23
N THR A 96 11.11 -29.76 -1.96
CA THR A 96 12.00 -29.33 -0.87
C THR A 96 12.50 -30.55 -0.07
N GLU A 97 13.67 -30.43 0.52
CA GLU A 97 14.22 -31.50 1.37
C GLU A 97 13.50 -31.61 2.72
N TYR A 98 12.76 -30.56 3.11
CA TYR A 98 12.07 -30.40 4.39
C TYR A 98 10.68 -29.74 4.19
N GLU A 99 9.85 -29.80 5.18
CA GLU A 99 8.56 -29.13 5.21
C GLU A 99 8.76 -27.63 5.51
N VAL A 100 8.45 -26.76 4.57
CA VAL A 100 8.55 -25.29 4.76
C VAL A 100 7.50 -24.82 5.78
N ILE A 101 6.33 -25.45 5.77
CA ILE A 101 5.25 -25.18 6.72
C ILE A 101 5.01 -26.40 7.58
N LYS A 102 4.97 -26.22 8.90
CA LYS A 102 4.68 -27.28 9.86
C LYS A 102 3.56 -26.91 10.81
N THR A 103 2.88 -27.95 11.30
CA THR A 103 1.92 -27.84 12.40
C THR A 103 2.50 -28.44 13.66
N ALA A 104 2.46 -27.70 14.76
CA ALA A 104 2.80 -28.20 16.08
C ALA A 104 1.83 -27.64 17.11
N ASP A 105 1.25 -28.53 17.94
CA ASP A 105 0.26 -28.19 18.96
C ASP A 105 -0.92 -27.34 18.44
N GLY A 106 -1.33 -27.59 17.18
CA GLY A 106 -2.42 -26.86 16.51
C GLY A 106 -2.05 -25.47 15.98
N VAL A 107 -0.78 -25.08 16.04
CA VAL A 107 -0.25 -23.83 15.54
C VAL A 107 0.56 -24.08 14.27
N ILE A 108 0.41 -23.19 13.28
CA ILE A 108 1.15 -23.23 12.02
C ILE A 108 2.44 -22.43 12.15
N TYR A 109 3.51 -23.02 11.65
CA TYR A 109 4.86 -22.47 11.70
C TYR A 109 5.48 -22.47 10.30
N ILE A 110 6.34 -21.47 10.03
CA ILE A 110 7.10 -21.29 8.79
C ILE A 110 8.57 -21.50 9.10
N ASP A 111 9.28 -22.26 8.26
CA ASP A 111 10.73 -22.41 8.34
C ASP A 111 11.41 -21.05 8.29
N PHE A 112 12.24 -20.76 9.29
CA PHE A 112 12.85 -19.44 9.41
C PHE A 112 13.81 -19.12 8.27
N GLU A 113 14.64 -20.07 7.85
CA GLU A 113 15.63 -19.82 6.80
C GLU A 113 14.99 -19.60 5.44
N TYR A 114 13.90 -20.33 5.16
CA TYR A 114 13.09 -20.09 3.97
C TYR A 114 12.50 -18.69 3.98
N MET A 115 11.86 -18.30 5.08
CA MET A 115 11.25 -16.98 5.24
C MET A 115 12.29 -15.87 5.15
N ALA A 116 13.45 -16.02 5.80
CA ALA A 116 14.52 -15.04 5.78
C ALA A 116 15.10 -14.80 4.38
N ALA A 117 15.16 -15.84 3.55
CA ALA A 117 15.67 -15.74 2.17
C ALA A 117 14.79 -14.88 1.24
N VAL A 118 13.53 -14.65 1.62
CA VAL A 118 12.54 -13.88 0.83
C VAL A 118 11.99 -12.67 1.60
N SER A 119 12.73 -12.19 2.59
CA SER A 119 12.33 -11.06 3.44
C SER A 119 13.49 -10.10 3.66
N ASN A 120 13.20 -8.80 3.69
CA ASN A 120 14.18 -7.78 4.01
C ASN A 120 14.38 -7.69 5.52
N ILE A 121 15.24 -8.54 6.06
CA ILE A 121 15.52 -8.66 7.50
C ILE A 121 17.00 -8.88 7.76
N SER A 122 17.48 -8.38 8.88
CA SER A 122 18.76 -8.80 9.46
C SER A 122 18.53 -9.56 10.74
N TYR A 123 19.40 -10.52 11.05
CA TYR A 123 19.23 -11.36 12.25
C TYR A 123 20.53 -11.87 12.83
N GLU A 124 20.47 -12.21 14.10
CA GLU A 124 21.56 -12.84 14.86
C GLU A 124 21.01 -13.97 15.73
N TYR A 125 21.71 -15.10 15.73
CA TYR A 125 21.41 -16.20 16.64
C TYR A 125 22.27 -16.10 17.90
N ALA A 126 21.64 -16.25 19.05
CA ALA A 126 22.34 -16.33 20.33
C ALA A 126 21.85 -17.51 21.17
N LYS A 127 22.69 -17.97 22.08
CA LYS A 127 22.42 -19.11 22.98
C LYS A 127 22.40 -18.65 24.42
N GLU A 128 21.81 -19.50 25.28
CA GLU A 128 21.76 -19.33 26.72
C GLU A 128 21.05 -18.05 27.19
N PRO A 129 19.71 -17.89 26.94
CA PRO A 129 18.79 -18.80 26.24
C PRO A 129 18.92 -18.76 24.73
N GLN A 130 18.42 -19.79 24.06
CA GLN A 130 18.28 -19.77 22.62
C GLN A 130 17.37 -18.60 22.23
N ARG A 131 17.87 -17.73 21.34
CA ARG A 131 17.12 -16.57 20.87
C ARG A 131 17.53 -16.15 19.45
N LEU A 132 16.57 -15.66 18.74
CA LEU A 132 16.70 -15.00 17.46
C LEU A 132 16.51 -13.49 17.69
N VAL A 133 17.52 -12.70 17.43
CA VAL A 133 17.39 -11.23 17.34
C VAL A 133 17.11 -10.91 15.89
N LEU A 134 16.00 -10.23 15.63
CA LEU A 134 15.44 -9.98 14.31
C LEU A 134 15.17 -8.50 14.15
N HIS A 135 15.63 -7.92 13.06
CA HIS A 135 15.36 -6.52 12.68
C HIS A 135 14.68 -6.47 11.33
N THR A 136 13.54 -5.80 11.29
CA THR A 136 12.71 -5.55 10.10
C THR A 136 12.75 -4.10 9.66
N THR A 137 13.25 -3.20 10.51
CA THR A 137 13.37 -1.78 10.21
C THR A 137 14.74 -1.45 9.62
N HIS A 138 14.75 -0.64 8.56
CA HIS A 138 15.94 -0.14 7.86
C HIS A 138 16.07 1.38 8.01
N GLU A 139 15.54 1.93 9.11
CA GLU A 139 15.65 3.34 9.44
C GLU A 139 17.03 3.71 10.01
N GLU A 140 17.38 4.99 9.91
CA GLU A 140 18.59 5.50 10.53
C GLU A 140 18.61 5.23 12.03
N GLN A 141 19.70 4.64 12.51
CA GLN A 141 19.92 4.38 13.93
C GLN A 141 21.28 4.88 14.40
N ASN A 142 21.36 5.26 15.66
CA ASN A 142 22.61 5.64 16.29
C ASN A 142 23.38 4.40 16.74
N GLU A 143 24.67 4.36 16.43
CA GLU A 143 25.55 3.23 16.73
C GLU A 143 26.84 3.66 17.38
N VAL A 144 27.48 2.71 18.06
CA VAL A 144 28.85 2.81 18.57
C VAL A 144 29.61 1.52 18.26
N THR A 145 30.88 1.65 17.89
CA THR A 145 31.78 0.51 17.71
C THR A 145 32.62 0.32 18.96
N ILE A 146 32.72 -0.88 19.48
CA ILE A 146 33.55 -1.23 20.63
C ILE A 146 35.04 -1.16 20.24
N ARG A 147 35.82 -0.27 20.87
CA ARG A 147 37.23 -0.02 20.56
C ARG A 147 38.20 -1.01 21.24
N LYS A 148 37.77 -1.66 22.31
CA LYS A 148 38.56 -2.66 23.07
C LYS A 148 37.62 -3.69 23.71
N ASN A 149 38.10 -4.93 23.89
CA ASN A 149 37.34 -5.95 24.59
C ASN A 149 36.83 -5.41 25.94
N THR A 150 35.53 -5.50 26.17
CA THR A 150 34.87 -4.97 27.36
C THR A 150 33.70 -5.85 27.77
N VAL A 151 32.93 -5.39 28.75
CA VAL A 151 31.73 -6.07 29.24
C VAL A 151 30.55 -5.13 29.21
N VAL A 152 29.39 -5.65 28.80
CA VAL A 152 28.10 -5.00 28.97
C VAL A 152 27.55 -5.36 30.34
N ARG A 153 27.06 -4.39 31.10
CA ARG A 153 26.60 -4.55 32.47
C ARG A 153 25.12 -4.25 32.61
N TYR A 154 24.47 -4.88 33.57
CA TYR A 154 23.05 -4.70 33.86
C TYR A 154 22.70 -3.28 34.35
N ARG A 155 23.63 -2.57 35.00
CA ARG A 155 23.50 -1.17 35.43
C ARG A 155 24.82 -0.43 35.18
N ALA A 156 24.75 0.87 35.03
CA ALA A 156 25.93 1.75 34.92
C ALA A 156 26.75 1.70 36.22
N GLY A 157 27.78 0.87 36.23
CA GLY A 157 28.65 0.73 37.41
C GLY A 157 29.49 -0.51 37.40
N ILE A 158 30.77 -0.39 37.89
CA ILE A 158 31.73 -1.50 37.91
C ILE A 158 31.38 -2.64 38.86
N LYS A 159 30.46 -2.42 39.80
CA LYS A 159 29.96 -3.45 40.73
C LYS A 159 28.68 -4.13 40.21
N SER A 160 28.11 -3.68 39.08
CA SER A 160 26.94 -4.30 38.48
C SER A 160 27.30 -5.65 37.85
N LYS A 161 26.35 -6.58 37.83
CA LYS A 161 26.51 -7.88 37.16
C LYS A 161 26.84 -7.70 35.68
N VAL A 162 27.63 -8.58 35.12
CA VAL A 162 27.98 -8.63 33.70
C VAL A 162 26.87 -9.38 32.97
N LEU A 163 26.34 -8.77 31.92
CA LEU A 163 25.42 -9.40 30.97
C LEU A 163 26.21 -10.20 29.93
N GLU A 164 27.08 -9.50 29.22
CA GLU A 164 27.81 -10.08 28.11
C GLU A 164 29.25 -9.56 28.04
N LYS A 165 30.12 -10.33 27.39
CA LYS A 165 31.47 -9.87 26.97
C LYS A 165 31.44 -9.54 25.50
N VAL A 166 31.79 -8.31 25.16
CA VAL A 166 31.84 -7.83 23.76
C VAL A 166 33.29 -7.61 23.32
N LYS A 167 33.59 -7.99 22.09
CA LYS A 167 34.92 -7.89 21.49
C LYS A 167 35.13 -6.51 20.85
N LYS A 168 36.40 -6.13 20.67
CA LYS A 168 36.75 -5.01 19.81
C LYS A 168 36.17 -5.24 18.41
N GLY A 169 35.57 -4.18 17.85
CA GLY A 169 34.92 -4.21 16.53
C GLY A 169 33.43 -4.55 16.57
N THR A 170 32.87 -5.00 17.71
CA THR A 170 31.41 -5.21 17.81
C THR A 170 30.71 -3.87 17.65
N VAL A 171 29.75 -3.80 16.75
CA VAL A 171 28.82 -2.67 16.61
C VAL A 171 27.64 -2.91 17.55
N CYS A 172 27.26 -1.89 18.31
CA CYS A 172 26.11 -1.92 19.20
C CYS A 172 25.22 -0.71 18.88
N GLN A 173 23.92 -0.89 18.94
CA GLN A 173 23.00 0.22 18.88
C GLN A 173 23.19 1.12 20.12
N TYR A 174 23.25 2.42 19.90
CA TYR A 174 23.38 3.40 20.96
C TYR A 174 22.00 3.87 21.43
N VAL A 175 21.71 3.69 22.73
CA VAL A 175 20.44 4.11 23.32
C VAL A 175 20.57 5.51 23.95
N GLY A 176 21.65 5.78 24.67
CA GLY A 176 21.82 7.08 25.29
C GLY A 176 23.07 7.21 26.18
N ALA A 177 23.40 8.45 26.51
CA ALA A 177 24.38 8.73 27.56
C ALA A 177 23.71 8.62 28.94
N VAL A 178 24.39 8.00 29.90
CA VAL A 178 23.91 7.87 31.30
C VAL A 178 24.58 8.92 32.17
N ASP A 179 25.89 9.01 32.07
CA ASP A 179 26.75 9.98 32.76
C ASP A 179 28.05 10.20 31.97
N ASP A 180 29.04 10.85 32.57
CA ASP A 180 30.33 11.12 31.91
C ASP A 180 31.13 9.84 31.59
N ASP A 181 30.88 8.74 32.31
CA ASP A 181 31.64 7.51 32.24
C ASP A 181 30.90 6.38 31.48
N TRP A 182 29.58 6.43 31.40
CA TRP A 182 28.74 5.30 30.92
C TRP A 182 27.76 5.69 29.83
N ILE A 183 27.61 4.78 28.87
CA ILE A 183 26.58 4.81 27.85
C ILE A 183 25.74 3.54 27.88
N GLU A 184 24.50 3.65 27.48
CA GLU A 184 23.57 2.54 27.30
C GLU A 184 23.60 2.08 25.85
N VAL A 185 23.67 0.76 25.65
CA VAL A 185 23.76 0.13 24.33
C VAL A 185 22.92 -1.13 24.27
N ILE A 186 22.52 -1.51 23.05
CA ILE A 186 21.96 -2.82 22.75
C ILE A 186 22.98 -3.59 21.92
N THR A 187 23.31 -4.80 22.35
CA THR A 187 24.27 -5.66 21.65
C THR A 187 23.59 -6.45 20.52
N PRO A 188 24.33 -6.94 19.49
CA PRO A 188 23.76 -7.80 18.45
C PRO A 188 23.03 -9.03 19.00
N SER A 189 23.45 -9.53 20.17
CA SER A 189 22.80 -10.65 20.85
C SER A 189 21.55 -10.26 21.67
N GLY A 190 21.08 -9.01 21.58
CA GLY A 190 19.84 -8.52 22.17
C GLY A 190 19.94 -8.10 23.66
N TYR A 191 21.13 -8.00 24.25
CA TYR A 191 21.26 -7.43 25.60
C TYR A 191 21.23 -5.91 25.55
N GLN A 192 20.30 -5.30 26.23
CA GLN A 192 20.34 -3.87 26.56
C GLN A 192 21.06 -3.68 27.89
N GLY A 193 22.11 -2.87 27.91
CA GLY A 193 22.91 -2.66 29.10
C GLY A 193 23.97 -1.57 28.92
N TYR A 194 24.92 -1.54 29.84
CA TYR A 194 25.82 -0.39 30.00
C TYR A 194 27.26 -0.76 29.73
N VAL A 195 27.94 0.06 28.93
CA VAL A 195 29.38 -0.02 28.70
C VAL A 195 30.07 1.28 29.11
N LYS A 196 31.37 1.20 29.44
CA LYS A 196 32.16 2.40 29.67
C LYS A 196 32.33 3.18 28.37
N LYS A 197 32.06 4.49 28.40
CA LYS A 197 32.20 5.41 27.27
C LYS A 197 33.56 5.30 26.60
N ASN A 198 34.64 5.18 27.39
CA ASN A 198 36.00 5.05 26.85
C ASN A 198 36.32 3.70 26.18
N ALA A 199 35.39 2.76 26.21
CA ALA A 199 35.50 1.47 25.49
C ALA A 199 34.80 1.47 24.13
N ALA A 200 34.01 2.52 23.84
CA ALA A 200 33.26 2.68 22.60
C ALA A 200 33.81 3.82 21.74
N SER A 201 33.42 3.86 20.48
CA SER A 201 33.64 5.00 19.57
C SER A 201 32.78 6.20 19.97
N ASP A 202 32.95 7.32 19.30
CA ASP A 202 31.93 8.35 19.23
C ASP A 202 30.69 7.79 18.56
N VAL A 203 29.51 8.33 18.88
CA VAL A 203 28.25 7.94 18.27
C VAL A 203 28.26 8.36 16.80
N TYR A 204 27.81 7.48 15.94
CA TYR A 204 27.59 7.78 14.53
C TYR A 204 26.22 7.22 14.11
N THR A 205 25.66 7.80 13.06
CA THR A 205 24.40 7.34 12.46
C THR A 205 24.70 6.34 11.36
N ALA A 206 23.96 5.25 11.31
CA ALA A 206 24.02 4.24 10.27
C ALA A 206 22.61 3.86 9.81
N VAL A 207 22.49 3.51 8.55
CA VAL A 207 21.30 2.86 7.99
C VAL A 207 21.65 1.39 7.80
N PRO A 208 20.87 0.45 8.36
CA PRO A 208 21.08 -0.98 8.07
C PRO A 208 21.01 -1.25 6.58
N GLU A 209 21.90 -2.12 6.08
CA GLU A 209 21.88 -2.51 4.69
C GLU A 209 20.65 -3.38 4.40
N ASP A 210 19.99 -3.15 3.25
CA ASP A 210 18.95 -4.04 2.75
C ASP A 210 19.53 -5.41 2.44
N THR A 211 18.90 -6.44 2.95
CA THR A 211 19.26 -7.85 2.73
C THR A 211 18.44 -8.48 1.59
N TYR A 212 17.40 -7.81 1.16
CA TYR A 212 16.51 -8.23 0.10
C TYR A 212 16.21 -7.05 -0.83
N THR A 213 16.28 -7.29 -2.12
CA THR A 213 15.89 -6.29 -3.12
C THR A 213 14.51 -6.66 -3.66
N GLU A 214 13.55 -5.76 -3.47
CA GLU A 214 12.20 -5.95 -4.00
C GLU A 214 12.24 -5.90 -5.53
N GLU A 215 11.64 -6.91 -6.16
CA GLU A 215 11.42 -6.92 -7.59
C GLU A 215 9.97 -6.55 -7.89
N TYR A 216 9.80 -5.53 -8.73
CA TYR A 216 8.50 -5.05 -9.17
C TYR A 216 8.23 -5.61 -10.56
N GLN A 217 7.09 -6.26 -10.72
CA GLN A 217 6.60 -6.60 -12.05
C GLN A 217 5.51 -5.63 -12.44
N SER A 218 5.69 -4.93 -13.54
CA SER A 218 4.67 -4.03 -14.06
C SER A 218 4.61 -4.09 -15.58
N ASN A 219 3.38 -4.09 -16.12
CA ASN A 219 3.10 -3.89 -17.54
C ASN A 219 2.89 -2.40 -17.81
N LEU A 220 3.86 -1.57 -17.42
CA LEU A 220 3.76 -0.13 -17.66
C LEU A 220 3.63 0.15 -19.14
N CYS A 221 2.70 1.02 -19.47
CA CYS A 221 2.57 1.54 -20.82
C CYS A 221 3.86 2.29 -21.22
N GLY A 222 4.29 2.17 -22.47
CA GLY A 222 5.45 2.91 -22.99
C GLY A 222 5.19 4.41 -23.19
N TYR A 223 4.13 4.95 -22.58
CA TYR A 223 3.67 6.34 -22.65
C TYR A 223 3.00 6.74 -21.33
N LYS A 224 2.86 8.03 -21.08
CA LYS A 224 2.10 8.53 -19.93
C LYS A 224 0.61 8.25 -20.11
N VAL A 225 -0.01 7.63 -19.12
CA VAL A 225 -1.44 7.31 -19.14
C VAL A 225 -2.25 8.60 -19.01
N ASN A 226 -3.24 8.75 -19.89
CA ASN A 226 -4.27 9.77 -19.81
C ASN A 226 -5.61 9.03 -19.88
N MET A 227 -6.17 8.73 -18.69
CA MET A 227 -7.34 7.88 -18.52
C MET A 227 -8.53 8.72 -18.09
N THR A 228 -9.67 8.52 -18.73
CA THR A 228 -10.92 9.14 -18.26
C THR A 228 -11.96 8.10 -17.91
N TRP A 229 -12.67 8.32 -16.80
CA TRP A 229 -13.80 7.47 -16.43
C TRP A 229 -15.07 7.87 -17.17
N PHE A 230 -15.71 6.89 -17.76
CA PHE A 230 -17.03 7.01 -18.36
C PHE A 230 -18.08 6.32 -17.49
N GLN A 231 -18.92 7.09 -16.82
CA GLN A 231 -19.94 6.54 -15.94
C GLN A 231 -21.08 5.91 -16.73
N VAL A 232 -21.25 4.59 -16.59
CA VAL A 232 -22.31 3.81 -17.19
C VAL A 232 -23.24 3.30 -16.10
N THR A 233 -24.49 3.76 -16.07
CA THR A 233 -25.49 3.38 -15.07
C THR A 233 -26.49 2.32 -15.60
N GLN A 234 -26.52 2.14 -16.92
CA GLN A 234 -27.31 1.13 -17.60
C GLN A 234 -26.66 0.77 -18.94
N ARG A 235 -26.81 -0.45 -19.42
CA ARG A 235 -26.14 -0.94 -20.63
C ARG A 235 -26.39 -0.05 -21.87
N ALA A 236 -27.60 0.50 -22.00
CA ALA A 236 -27.93 1.40 -23.12
C ALA A 236 -27.08 2.70 -23.16
N ALA A 237 -26.54 3.13 -22.02
CA ALA A 237 -25.71 4.34 -21.95
C ALA A 237 -24.41 4.21 -22.74
N ASN A 238 -23.91 2.99 -22.98
CA ASN A 238 -22.74 2.76 -23.81
C ASN A 238 -22.86 3.34 -25.23
N ALA A 239 -24.07 3.43 -25.77
CA ALA A 239 -24.31 3.95 -27.13
C ALA A 239 -24.10 5.46 -27.25
N TYR A 240 -24.01 6.20 -26.14
CA TYR A 240 -23.83 7.65 -26.14
C TYR A 240 -22.37 8.08 -26.09
N ILE A 241 -21.42 7.16 -26.00
CA ILE A 241 -19.99 7.50 -25.82
C ILE A 241 -19.47 8.44 -26.93
N ASP A 242 -19.90 8.25 -28.17
CA ASP A 242 -19.45 9.09 -29.27
C ASP A 242 -19.80 10.57 -29.07
N THR A 243 -20.97 10.88 -28.52
CA THR A 243 -21.38 12.24 -28.16
C THR A 243 -20.48 12.84 -27.08
N TYR A 244 -20.07 12.04 -26.10
CA TYR A 244 -19.16 12.50 -25.05
C TYR A 244 -17.74 12.75 -25.59
N LEU A 245 -17.33 12.06 -26.63
CA LEU A 245 -15.98 12.15 -27.20
C LEU A 245 -15.84 13.18 -28.33
N GLU A 246 -16.89 13.95 -28.70
CA GLU A 246 -16.84 14.90 -29.81
C GLU A 246 -15.72 15.95 -29.68
N ASP A 247 -15.55 16.50 -28.47
CA ASP A 247 -14.56 17.55 -28.17
C ASP A 247 -13.37 17.06 -27.33
N VAL A 248 -13.24 15.73 -27.14
CA VAL A 248 -12.18 15.12 -26.34
C VAL A 248 -10.94 14.87 -27.19
N SER A 249 -9.79 15.22 -26.64
CA SER A 249 -8.50 14.96 -27.28
C SER A 249 -7.41 14.60 -26.28
N GLY A 250 -6.44 13.81 -26.72
CA GLY A 250 -5.25 13.49 -25.91
C GLY A 250 -5.42 12.35 -24.90
N ILE A 251 -6.63 11.84 -24.68
CA ILE A 251 -6.82 10.61 -23.90
C ILE A 251 -6.25 9.42 -24.68
N ASN A 252 -5.75 8.43 -23.95
CA ASN A 252 -5.28 7.18 -24.53
C ASN A 252 -5.94 5.94 -23.88
N THR A 253 -6.64 6.15 -22.78
CA THR A 253 -7.32 5.09 -22.04
C THR A 253 -8.70 5.55 -21.59
N ILE A 254 -9.69 4.67 -21.67
CA ILE A 254 -11.04 4.91 -21.15
C ILE A 254 -11.42 3.82 -20.17
N SER A 255 -11.99 4.21 -19.03
CA SER A 255 -12.44 3.30 -17.98
C SER A 255 -13.95 3.42 -17.79
N PRO A 256 -14.76 2.58 -18.48
CA PRO A 256 -16.19 2.55 -18.27
C PRO A 256 -16.53 1.85 -16.95
N THR A 257 -17.48 2.40 -16.17
CA THR A 257 -17.91 1.83 -14.87
C THR A 257 -18.87 0.66 -15.08
N TRP A 258 -18.32 -0.51 -15.48
CA TRP A 258 -19.16 -1.62 -15.96
C TRP A 258 -19.45 -2.71 -14.95
N TYR A 259 -18.58 -2.91 -13.96
CA TYR A 259 -18.66 -4.07 -13.10
C TYR A 259 -18.86 -3.70 -11.64
N SER A 260 -19.69 -4.50 -10.97
CA SER A 260 -19.80 -4.52 -9.51
C SER A 260 -19.79 -5.96 -9.03
N ILE A 261 -19.30 -6.21 -7.83
CA ILE A 261 -19.43 -7.49 -7.15
C ILE A 261 -20.93 -7.70 -6.86
N ALA A 262 -21.52 -8.73 -7.46
CA ALA A 262 -22.95 -8.98 -7.37
C ALA A 262 -23.36 -9.57 -6.01
N ASP A 263 -22.54 -10.48 -5.49
CA ASP A 263 -22.77 -11.18 -4.23
C ASP A 263 -21.47 -11.67 -3.59
N GLY A 264 -21.57 -12.29 -2.41
CA GLY A 264 -20.43 -12.84 -1.68
C GLY A 264 -19.78 -14.09 -2.29
N THR A 265 -20.24 -14.57 -3.45
CA THR A 265 -19.67 -15.77 -4.10
C THR A 265 -18.68 -15.45 -5.22
N GLY A 266 -18.49 -14.18 -5.55
CA GLY A 266 -17.61 -13.73 -6.64
C GLY A 266 -18.33 -13.60 -7.99
N GLU A 267 -19.64 -13.53 -8.02
CA GLU A 267 -20.40 -13.16 -9.22
C GLU A 267 -20.28 -11.66 -9.51
N LEU A 268 -20.36 -11.30 -10.79
CA LEU A 268 -20.33 -9.93 -11.28
C LEU A 268 -21.68 -9.50 -11.85
N THR A 269 -22.06 -8.25 -11.60
CA THR A 269 -22.97 -7.54 -12.49
C THR A 269 -22.17 -6.94 -13.63
N SER A 270 -22.69 -6.97 -14.85
CA SER A 270 -21.97 -6.50 -16.05
C SER A 270 -22.84 -5.59 -16.89
N LEU A 271 -22.29 -4.41 -17.24
CA LEU A 271 -22.84 -3.47 -18.21
C LEU A 271 -22.01 -3.43 -19.51
N ALA A 272 -21.12 -4.37 -19.71
CA ALA A 272 -20.17 -4.44 -20.79
C ALA A 272 -20.81 -4.45 -22.18
N SER A 273 -20.10 -3.89 -23.17
CA SER A 273 -20.52 -3.76 -24.56
C SER A 273 -19.36 -4.01 -25.51
N ASP A 274 -19.48 -5.00 -26.36
CA ASP A 274 -18.52 -5.33 -27.43
C ASP A 274 -18.40 -4.21 -28.48
N THR A 275 -19.53 -3.59 -28.82
CA THR A 275 -19.58 -2.45 -29.73
C THR A 275 -18.80 -1.26 -29.17
N PHE A 276 -18.92 -1.00 -27.85
CA PHE A 276 -18.14 0.05 -27.20
C PHE A 276 -16.64 -0.23 -27.31
N VAL A 277 -16.19 -1.42 -26.95
CA VAL A 277 -14.76 -1.79 -27.01
C VAL A 277 -14.23 -1.66 -28.44
N SER A 278 -14.95 -2.19 -29.42
CA SER A 278 -14.57 -2.11 -30.84
C SER A 278 -14.46 -0.66 -31.32
N ASN A 279 -15.39 0.21 -30.89
CA ASN A 279 -15.38 1.63 -31.23
C ASN A 279 -14.18 2.35 -30.57
N MET A 280 -13.88 2.07 -29.30
CA MET A 280 -12.72 2.67 -28.62
C MET A 280 -11.40 2.22 -29.26
N HIS A 281 -11.25 0.95 -29.57
CA HIS A 281 -10.09 0.43 -30.29
C HIS A 281 -9.92 1.05 -31.68
N ALA A 282 -11.01 1.25 -32.41
CA ALA A 282 -10.98 1.94 -33.71
C ALA A 282 -10.49 3.41 -33.61
N ARG A 283 -10.65 4.03 -32.44
CA ARG A 283 -10.13 5.37 -32.10
C ARG A 283 -8.69 5.33 -31.53
N GLY A 284 -8.10 4.14 -31.35
CA GLY A 284 -6.78 3.96 -30.77
C GLY A 284 -6.74 4.03 -29.23
N LEU A 285 -7.90 3.99 -28.58
CA LEU A 285 -8.01 4.05 -27.12
C LEU A 285 -7.94 2.65 -26.51
N LYS A 286 -7.28 2.53 -25.37
CA LYS A 286 -7.29 1.36 -24.50
C LYS A 286 -8.55 1.35 -23.63
N VAL A 287 -9.07 0.16 -23.33
CA VAL A 287 -10.26 -0.01 -22.51
C VAL A 287 -9.90 -0.77 -21.23
N TRP A 288 -9.97 -0.07 -20.09
CA TRP A 288 -9.75 -0.63 -18.74
C TRP A 288 -11.05 -0.52 -17.93
N PRO A 289 -11.98 -1.49 -18.05
CA PRO A 289 -13.25 -1.41 -17.33
C PRO A 289 -13.04 -1.31 -15.82
N LEU A 290 -13.81 -0.43 -15.18
CA LEU A 290 -13.83 -0.28 -13.74
C LEU A 290 -14.67 -1.39 -13.11
N VAL A 291 -14.13 -1.95 -12.04
CA VAL A 291 -14.78 -2.92 -11.15
C VAL A 291 -14.88 -2.30 -9.76
N ASN A 292 -16.09 -2.21 -9.20
CA ASN A 292 -16.30 -1.63 -7.87
C ASN A 292 -16.89 -2.62 -6.86
N ASP A 293 -16.80 -2.25 -5.58
CA ASP A 293 -17.34 -2.98 -4.43
C ASP A 293 -18.53 -2.26 -3.76
N PHE A 294 -19.31 -1.45 -4.49
CA PHE A 294 -20.36 -0.59 -3.92
C PHE A 294 -21.68 -1.30 -3.58
N ASN A 295 -21.68 -2.62 -3.56
CA ASN A 295 -22.87 -3.40 -3.19
C ASN A 295 -22.94 -3.58 -1.66
N ASN A 296 -23.77 -2.79 -1.00
CA ASN A 296 -23.97 -2.83 0.45
C ASN A 296 -24.57 -4.16 0.99
N ASN A 297 -25.02 -5.07 0.11
CA ASN A 297 -25.56 -6.36 0.52
C ASN A 297 -24.48 -7.46 0.58
N VAL A 298 -23.24 -7.15 0.21
CA VAL A 298 -22.12 -8.09 0.26
C VAL A 298 -21.39 -7.96 1.60
N ASP A 299 -21.16 -9.09 2.24
CA ASP A 299 -20.22 -9.18 3.35
C ASP A 299 -18.80 -9.32 2.78
N TYR A 300 -18.10 -8.20 2.65
CA TYR A 300 -16.77 -8.16 2.06
C TYR A 300 -15.71 -8.87 2.91
N ALA A 301 -15.86 -8.94 4.23
CA ALA A 301 -14.95 -9.73 5.07
C ALA A 301 -15.05 -11.22 4.73
N ALA A 302 -16.27 -11.75 4.61
CA ALA A 302 -16.49 -13.13 4.20
C ALA A 302 -16.06 -13.38 2.75
N PHE A 303 -16.30 -12.42 1.85
CA PHE A 303 -15.91 -12.50 0.44
C PHE A 303 -14.39 -12.61 0.28
N TYR A 304 -13.62 -11.65 0.82
CA TYR A 304 -12.16 -11.62 0.63
C TYR A 304 -11.47 -12.78 1.34
N SER A 305 -11.96 -13.25 2.48
CA SER A 305 -11.41 -14.42 3.18
C SER A 305 -11.70 -15.75 2.48
N SER A 306 -12.68 -15.81 1.56
CA SER A 306 -12.99 -17.04 0.80
C SER A 306 -12.14 -17.13 -0.46
N LYS A 307 -11.22 -18.09 -0.50
CA LYS A 307 -10.44 -18.42 -1.70
C LYS A 307 -11.33 -18.79 -2.89
N THR A 308 -12.40 -19.53 -2.63
CA THR A 308 -13.39 -19.91 -3.66
C THR A 308 -14.02 -18.67 -4.29
N ALA A 309 -14.43 -17.67 -3.49
CA ALA A 309 -15.05 -16.45 -3.99
C ALA A 309 -14.05 -15.57 -4.75
N ARG A 310 -12.83 -15.36 -4.21
CA ARG A 310 -11.75 -14.64 -4.90
C ARG A 310 -11.42 -15.28 -6.25
N THR A 311 -11.20 -16.60 -6.27
CA THR A 311 -10.90 -17.34 -7.49
C THR A 311 -12.03 -17.22 -8.53
N LYS A 312 -13.30 -17.27 -8.10
CA LYS A 312 -14.44 -17.12 -9.00
C LYS A 312 -14.50 -15.73 -9.61
N LEU A 313 -14.34 -14.67 -8.80
CA LEU A 313 -14.29 -13.29 -9.30
C LEU A 313 -13.19 -13.13 -10.34
N ILE A 314 -11.96 -13.57 -10.03
CA ILE A 314 -10.83 -13.49 -10.95
C ILE A 314 -11.10 -14.23 -12.26
N ASN A 315 -11.65 -15.45 -12.19
CA ASN A 315 -11.99 -16.23 -13.38
C ASN A 315 -13.06 -15.54 -14.23
N ASN A 316 -14.07 -14.94 -13.61
CA ASN A 316 -15.09 -14.16 -14.30
C ASN A 316 -14.47 -12.94 -15.01
N LEU A 317 -13.61 -12.18 -14.33
CA LEU A 317 -12.90 -11.05 -14.95
C LEU A 317 -12.03 -11.50 -16.14
N MET A 318 -11.27 -12.58 -15.99
CA MET A 318 -10.47 -13.11 -17.09
C MET A 318 -11.32 -13.63 -18.26
N GLN A 319 -12.49 -14.16 -17.99
CA GLN A 319 -13.45 -14.56 -19.02
C GLN A 319 -14.01 -13.34 -19.77
N GLU A 320 -14.45 -12.31 -19.05
CA GLU A 320 -14.95 -11.05 -19.63
C GLU A 320 -13.85 -10.37 -20.47
N ALA A 321 -12.61 -10.30 -19.99
CA ALA A 321 -11.49 -9.73 -20.74
C ALA A 321 -11.25 -10.45 -22.07
N ARG A 322 -11.28 -11.79 -22.07
CA ARG A 322 -11.13 -12.56 -23.31
C ARG A 322 -12.33 -12.40 -24.26
N GLN A 323 -13.55 -12.31 -23.70
CA GLN A 323 -14.77 -12.19 -24.48
C GLN A 323 -14.83 -10.83 -25.21
N TYR A 324 -14.49 -9.74 -24.51
CA TYR A 324 -14.62 -8.38 -25.04
C TYR A 324 -13.31 -7.80 -25.57
N GLY A 325 -12.16 -8.40 -25.26
CA GLY A 325 -10.85 -7.95 -25.71
C GLY A 325 -10.33 -6.71 -24.98
N TYR A 326 -10.46 -6.69 -23.63
CA TYR A 326 -9.95 -5.57 -22.82
C TYR A 326 -8.45 -5.48 -22.86
N ASP A 327 -7.93 -4.27 -22.59
CA ASP A 327 -6.50 -4.00 -22.46
C ASP A 327 -6.03 -4.01 -20.98
N GLY A 328 -6.95 -3.96 -20.04
CA GLY A 328 -6.67 -3.94 -18.60
C GLY A 328 -7.93 -3.88 -17.77
N TYR A 329 -7.74 -3.70 -16.46
CA TYR A 329 -8.78 -3.43 -15.47
C TYR A 329 -8.40 -2.25 -14.60
N ASN A 330 -9.43 -1.54 -14.13
CA ASN A 330 -9.33 -0.52 -13.10
C ASN A 330 -10.18 -0.99 -11.89
N ILE A 331 -9.54 -1.22 -10.76
CA ILE A 331 -10.17 -1.72 -9.53
C ILE A 331 -10.45 -0.54 -8.61
N ASP A 332 -11.71 -0.29 -8.32
CA ASP A 332 -12.21 0.80 -7.48
C ASP A 332 -12.92 0.21 -6.26
N PHE A 333 -12.11 -0.35 -5.32
CA PHE A 333 -12.61 -0.98 -4.10
C PHE A 333 -12.41 -0.04 -2.91
N GLU A 334 -13.51 0.59 -2.49
CA GLU A 334 -13.53 1.61 -1.44
C GLU A 334 -14.06 1.12 -0.09
N TYR A 335 -14.65 -0.09 -0.03
CA TYR A 335 -15.24 -0.65 1.18
C TYR A 335 -14.29 -1.56 1.97
N VAL A 336 -13.01 -1.53 1.64
CA VAL A 336 -11.97 -2.29 2.36
C VAL A 336 -11.77 -1.72 3.76
N LYS A 337 -11.95 -2.56 4.78
CA LYS A 337 -11.74 -2.22 6.18
C LYS A 337 -10.45 -2.86 6.70
N LYS A 338 -9.90 -2.28 7.74
CA LYS A 338 -8.67 -2.77 8.37
C LYS A 338 -8.74 -4.25 8.77
N ASP A 339 -9.91 -4.73 9.20
CA ASP A 339 -10.09 -6.08 9.73
C ASP A 339 -9.92 -7.19 8.67
N PHE A 340 -10.00 -6.85 7.38
CA PHE A 340 -9.81 -7.77 6.26
C PHE A 340 -8.92 -7.20 5.15
N ALA A 341 -8.08 -6.23 5.49
CA ALA A 341 -7.15 -5.63 4.53
C ALA A 341 -6.15 -6.65 3.97
N ASP A 342 -5.67 -7.58 4.80
CA ASP A 342 -4.77 -8.66 4.36
C ASP A 342 -5.43 -9.59 3.34
N ASP A 343 -6.71 -9.89 3.53
CA ASP A 343 -7.51 -10.71 2.61
C ASP A 343 -7.69 -9.98 1.27
N TYR A 344 -7.92 -8.65 1.30
CA TYR A 344 -7.97 -7.81 0.10
C TYR A 344 -6.62 -7.76 -0.63
N LEU A 345 -5.52 -7.58 0.08
CA LEU A 345 -4.18 -7.61 -0.52
C LEU A 345 -3.88 -8.97 -1.17
N GLN A 346 -4.31 -10.06 -0.53
CA GLN A 346 -4.18 -11.39 -1.12
C GLN A 346 -5.01 -11.52 -2.41
N PHE A 347 -6.23 -10.96 -2.45
CA PHE A 347 -7.00 -10.87 -3.69
C PHE A 347 -6.25 -10.12 -4.79
N LEU A 348 -5.65 -8.97 -4.48
CA LEU A 348 -4.88 -8.18 -5.46
C LEU A 348 -3.66 -8.96 -5.99
N ARG A 349 -2.95 -9.69 -5.13
CA ARG A 349 -1.83 -10.56 -5.54
C ARG A 349 -2.31 -11.64 -6.52
N GLU A 350 -3.41 -12.31 -6.22
CA GLU A 350 -3.99 -13.34 -7.09
C GLU A 350 -4.49 -12.74 -8.42
N LEU A 351 -5.14 -11.58 -8.37
CA LEU A 351 -5.65 -10.88 -9.57
C LEU A 351 -4.50 -10.39 -10.47
N SER A 352 -3.44 -9.83 -9.88
CA SER A 352 -2.30 -9.31 -10.64
C SER A 352 -1.61 -10.38 -11.48
N ILE A 353 -1.41 -11.57 -10.90
CA ILE A 353 -0.85 -12.73 -11.62
C ILE A 353 -1.79 -13.16 -12.77
N ALA A 354 -3.11 -13.15 -12.54
CA ALA A 354 -4.06 -13.47 -13.58
C ALA A 354 -4.06 -12.43 -14.71
N CYS A 355 -4.00 -11.14 -14.38
CA CYS A 355 -3.87 -10.06 -15.37
C CYS A 355 -2.57 -10.19 -16.18
N GLN A 356 -1.44 -10.36 -15.53
CA GLN A 356 -0.13 -10.54 -16.15
C GLN A 356 -0.13 -11.72 -17.15
N ASN A 357 -0.65 -12.88 -16.73
CA ASN A 357 -0.74 -14.08 -17.58
C ASN A 357 -1.67 -13.89 -18.80
N ASN A 358 -2.55 -12.89 -18.79
CA ASN A 358 -3.45 -12.56 -19.89
C ASN A 358 -3.02 -11.27 -20.63
N GLY A 359 -1.88 -10.67 -20.29
CA GLY A 359 -1.37 -9.44 -20.93
C GLY A 359 -2.24 -8.21 -20.66
N LEU A 360 -2.91 -8.17 -19.50
CA LEU A 360 -3.80 -7.09 -19.08
C LEU A 360 -3.07 -6.16 -18.12
N VAL A 361 -3.28 -4.86 -18.28
CA VAL A 361 -2.84 -3.86 -17.29
C VAL A 361 -3.79 -3.89 -16.09
N LEU A 362 -3.24 -3.80 -14.89
CA LEU A 362 -3.99 -3.69 -13.65
C LEU A 362 -3.72 -2.35 -12.97
N SER A 363 -4.74 -1.50 -12.87
CA SER A 363 -4.72 -0.28 -12.09
C SER A 363 -5.67 -0.37 -10.91
N VAL A 364 -5.30 0.23 -9.78
CA VAL A 364 -6.08 0.20 -8.53
C VAL A 364 -6.27 1.61 -8.01
N ASP A 365 -7.51 1.99 -7.78
CA ASP A 365 -7.89 3.29 -7.25
C ASP A 365 -7.72 3.29 -5.72
N ASN A 366 -7.14 4.35 -5.21
CA ASN A 366 -6.88 4.53 -3.80
C ASN A 366 -7.23 5.95 -3.37
N TYR A 367 -7.73 6.11 -2.17
CA TYR A 367 -7.85 7.42 -1.54
C TYR A 367 -6.48 8.11 -1.41
N LYS A 368 -6.49 9.42 -1.32
CA LYS A 368 -5.30 10.17 -0.91
C LYS A 368 -4.68 9.53 0.34
N PRO A 369 -3.38 9.17 0.32
CA PRO A 369 -2.74 8.47 1.44
C PRO A 369 -2.79 9.28 2.74
N ALA A 370 -3.27 8.64 3.81
CA ALA A 370 -3.40 9.21 5.14
C ALA A 370 -3.33 8.09 6.21
N ASN A 371 -3.08 8.46 7.47
CA ASN A 371 -2.93 7.47 8.54
C ASN A 371 -4.17 6.58 8.74
N HIS A 372 -5.37 7.13 8.47
CA HIS A 372 -6.62 6.38 8.67
C HIS A 372 -6.88 5.33 7.59
N ASN A 373 -6.25 5.44 6.42
CA ASN A 373 -6.36 4.50 5.32
C ASN A 373 -5.05 3.75 5.00
N ALA A 374 -4.07 3.79 5.93
CA ALA A 374 -2.78 3.12 5.77
C ALA A 374 -2.92 1.60 5.54
N HIS A 375 -4.02 0.99 5.99
CA HIS A 375 -4.33 -0.43 5.79
C HIS A 375 -4.53 -0.85 4.33
N TYR A 376 -4.61 0.09 3.40
CA TYR A 376 -4.55 -0.21 1.96
C TYR A 376 -3.15 -0.59 1.49
N GLU A 377 -2.10 -0.33 2.29
CA GLU A 377 -0.71 -0.76 2.05
C GLU A 377 -0.22 -0.46 0.63
N LEU A 378 -0.18 0.83 0.25
CA LEU A 378 0.16 1.25 -1.12
C LEU A 378 1.51 0.72 -1.60
N ALA A 379 2.50 0.65 -0.71
CA ALA A 379 3.82 0.11 -1.04
C ALA A 379 3.73 -1.37 -1.43
N GLU A 380 2.91 -2.15 -0.72
CA GLU A 380 2.69 -3.55 -1.06
C GLU A 380 1.87 -3.70 -2.34
N GLN A 381 0.82 -2.89 -2.53
CA GLN A 381 0.05 -2.90 -3.79
C GLN A 381 0.97 -2.68 -4.99
N ALA A 382 1.89 -1.70 -4.92
CA ALA A 382 2.77 -1.33 -6.02
C ALA A 382 3.70 -2.46 -6.49
N VAL A 383 3.99 -3.45 -5.65
CA VAL A 383 4.79 -4.63 -6.05
C VAL A 383 4.04 -5.48 -7.06
N PHE A 384 2.73 -5.54 -6.97
CA PHE A 384 1.88 -6.46 -7.73
C PHE A 384 1.12 -5.79 -8.87
N VAL A 385 0.65 -4.53 -8.68
CA VAL A 385 -0.18 -3.85 -9.68
C VAL A 385 0.67 -2.96 -10.58
N ASP A 386 0.19 -2.69 -11.79
CA ASP A 386 0.91 -1.86 -12.76
C ASP A 386 0.80 -0.38 -12.42
N TYR A 387 -0.38 0.08 -11.98
CA TYR A 387 -0.62 1.47 -11.61
C TYR A 387 -1.42 1.60 -10.32
N ILE A 388 -0.99 2.55 -9.49
CA ILE A 388 -1.71 3.07 -8.34
C ILE A 388 -2.35 4.39 -8.74
N VAL A 389 -3.66 4.44 -8.77
CA VAL A 389 -4.41 5.67 -9.06
C VAL A 389 -4.79 6.33 -7.74
N ILE A 390 -4.34 7.54 -7.51
CA ILE A 390 -4.69 8.33 -6.32
C ILE A 390 -5.87 9.22 -6.68
N MET A 391 -7.00 9.04 -6.00
CA MET A 391 -8.18 9.91 -6.10
C MET A 391 -7.86 11.26 -5.46
N GLY A 392 -7.30 12.19 -6.24
CA GLY A 392 -6.84 13.51 -5.80
C GLY A 392 -7.99 14.51 -5.67
N TYR A 393 -9.12 14.08 -5.11
CA TYR A 393 -10.34 14.87 -4.95
C TYR A 393 -11.12 14.46 -3.71
N ASP A 394 -12.30 15.06 -3.52
CA ASP A 394 -13.15 14.93 -2.33
C ASP A 394 -12.45 15.39 -1.03
N GLU A 395 -11.59 16.44 -1.12
CA GLU A 395 -11.06 17.14 0.04
C GLU A 395 -12.20 17.65 0.91
N HIS A 396 -13.20 18.29 0.28
CA HIS A 396 -14.48 18.60 0.85
C HIS A 396 -15.60 17.92 0.05
N TYR A 397 -16.48 17.23 0.74
CA TYR A 397 -17.52 16.36 0.17
C TYR A 397 -18.90 16.63 0.80
N ALA A 398 -19.95 16.01 0.28
CA ALA A 398 -21.30 16.21 0.82
C ALA A 398 -21.36 15.79 2.30
N GLY A 399 -21.66 16.76 3.18
CA GLY A 399 -21.71 16.57 4.64
C GLY A 399 -20.48 17.08 5.38
N SER A 400 -19.43 17.53 4.68
CA SER A 400 -18.31 18.27 5.27
C SER A 400 -18.63 19.78 5.35
N ASP A 401 -17.72 20.54 5.96
CA ASP A 401 -17.68 22.00 5.83
C ASP A 401 -17.46 22.40 4.36
N ALA A 402 -17.89 23.63 4.00
CA ALA A 402 -17.70 24.17 2.66
C ALA A 402 -16.20 24.36 2.35
N GLY A 403 -15.80 23.97 1.14
CA GLY A 403 -14.43 24.09 0.70
C GLY A 403 -14.20 23.57 -0.71
N SER A 404 -12.96 23.63 -1.16
CA SER A 404 -12.50 23.06 -2.43
C SER A 404 -12.65 21.54 -2.43
N VAL A 405 -13.01 20.95 -3.56
CA VAL A 405 -12.99 19.49 -3.75
C VAL A 405 -11.56 18.95 -3.97
N ALA A 406 -10.64 19.79 -4.44
CA ALA A 406 -9.26 19.40 -4.75
C ALA A 406 -8.34 20.64 -4.81
N SER A 407 -8.02 21.22 -3.66
CA SER A 407 -7.06 22.31 -3.61
C SER A 407 -5.67 21.84 -4.06
N LEU A 408 -4.87 22.76 -4.61
CA LEU A 408 -3.52 22.43 -5.06
C LEU A 408 -2.64 21.84 -3.94
N PRO A 409 -2.65 22.38 -2.69
CA PRO A 409 -1.91 21.77 -1.58
C PRO A 409 -2.40 20.36 -1.23
N PHE A 410 -3.71 20.09 -1.29
CA PHE A 410 -4.27 18.78 -1.03
C PHE A 410 -3.79 17.74 -2.04
N VAL A 411 -3.81 18.12 -3.34
CA VAL A 411 -3.33 17.25 -4.42
C VAL A 411 -1.84 17.00 -4.29
N GLU A 412 -1.05 18.05 -4.03
CA GLU A 412 0.41 17.92 -3.87
C GLU A 412 0.80 17.05 -2.68
N ASP A 413 0.14 17.20 -1.52
CA ASP A 413 0.39 16.34 -0.35
C ASP A 413 0.06 14.87 -0.67
N GLY A 414 -1.05 14.61 -1.38
CA GLY A 414 -1.42 13.26 -1.82
C GLY A 414 -0.37 12.62 -2.73
N ILE A 415 0.08 13.35 -3.75
CA ILE A 415 1.13 12.90 -4.67
C ILE A 415 2.44 12.65 -3.91
N SER A 416 2.86 13.61 -3.07
CA SER A 416 4.12 13.52 -2.32
C SER A 416 4.15 12.28 -1.42
N ARG A 417 3.05 11.99 -0.73
CA ARG A 417 2.92 10.78 0.10
C ARG A 417 2.94 9.51 -0.76
N ALA A 418 2.23 9.50 -1.88
CA ALA A 418 2.20 8.35 -2.76
C ALA A 418 3.60 8.00 -3.31
N VAL A 419 4.33 8.99 -3.85
CA VAL A 419 5.67 8.75 -4.42
C VAL A 419 6.76 8.51 -3.36
N SER A 420 6.46 8.73 -2.09
CA SER A 420 7.36 8.28 -1.01
C SER A 420 7.27 6.77 -0.72
N MET A 421 6.22 6.11 -1.20
CA MET A 421 5.94 4.68 -0.97
C MET A 421 5.93 3.86 -2.26
N VAL A 422 5.66 4.49 -3.40
CA VAL A 422 5.42 3.85 -4.70
C VAL A 422 6.35 4.46 -5.74
N PRO A 423 6.96 3.69 -6.65
CA PRO A 423 7.69 4.22 -7.79
C PRO A 423 6.83 5.25 -8.56
N SER A 424 7.38 6.42 -8.82
CA SER A 424 6.60 7.55 -9.36
C SER A 424 5.95 7.26 -10.73
N GLU A 425 6.59 6.42 -11.53
CA GLU A 425 6.09 5.97 -12.84
C GLU A 425 4.88 5.03 -12.74
N GLN A 426 4.60 4.44 -11.58
CA GLN A 426 3.39 3.67 -11.31
C GLN A 426 2.25 4.54 -10.75
N VAL A 427 2.53 5.77 -10.34
CA VAL A 427 1.50 6.66 -9.76
C VAL A 427 0.77 7.41 -10.85
N ILE A 428 -0.55 7.25 -10.89
CA ILE A 428 -1.49 8.08 -11.64
C ILE A 428 -2.24 8.92 -10.60
N ASN A 429 -2.24 10.26 -10.75
CA ASN A 429 -3.09 11.07 -9.89
C ASN A 429 -4.36 11.48 -10.64
N ALA A 430 -5.51 11.27 -10.03
CA ALA A 430 -6.79 11.66 -10.60
C ALA A 430 -7.16 13.09 -10.22
N VAL A 431 -7.74 13.82 -11.17
CA VAL A 431 -8.28 15.17 -11.00
C VAL A 431 -9.79 15.16 -11.19
N PRO A 432 -10.53 16.03 -10.49
CA PRO A 432 -11.98 16.16 -10.70
C PRO A 432 -12.28 17.07 -11.88
N PHE A 433 -13.28 16.72 -12.69
CA PHE A 433 -13.94 17.61 -13.63
C PHE A 433 -15.23 18.22 -13.05
N TYR A 434 -15.41 18.07 -11.74
CA TYR A 434 -16.52 18.63 -11.00
C TYR A 434 -16.03 19.53 -9.88
N THR A 435 -16.93 20.38 -9.42
CA THR A 435 -16.81 21.08 -8.15
C THR A 435 -18.12 20.98 -7.36
N ARG A 436 -18.18 21.65 -6.21
CA ARG A 436 -19.40 21.75 -5.43
C ARG A 436 -19.87 23.19 -5.32
N ILE A 437 -21.17 23.38 -5.53
CA ILE A 437 -21.85 24.61 -5.17
C ILE A 437 -22.34 24.40 -3.73
N TRP A 438 -21.74 25.15 -2.83
CA TRP A 438 -22.08 25.14 -1.40
C TRP A 438 -23.11 26.21 -1.09
N THR A 439 -24.04 25.91 -0.21
CA THR A 439 -25.04 26.89 0.28
C THR A 439 -25.10 26.79 1.78
N GLU A 440 -24.79 27.89 2.45
CA GLU A 440 -24.85 28.01 3.92
C GLU A 440 -26.02 28.87 4.33
N ASN A 441 -26.87 28.34 5.22
CA ASN A 441 -28.03 29.06 5.77
C ASN A 441 -28.29 28.64 7.21
N ALA A 442 -28.33 29.60 8.12
CA ALA A 442 -28.63 29.40 9.55
C ALA A 442 -27.76 28.29 10.21
N GLY A 443 -26.51 28.13 9.78
CA GLY A 443 -25.58 27.15 10.32
C GLY A 443 -25.70 25.74 9.70
N GLU A 444 -26.54 25.56 8.68
CA GLU A 444 -26.58 24.36 7.86
C GLU A 444 -25.81 24.59 6.58
N THR A 445 -24.92 23.64 6.24
CA THR A 445 -24.16 23.58 4.97
C THR A 445 -24.73 22.49 4.08
N LYS A 446 -25.13 22.85 2.86
CA LYS A 446 -25.59 21.93 1.82
C LYS A 446 -24.73 22.10 0.58
N SER A 447 -24.54 21.02 -0.18
CA SER A 447 -23.82 21.11 -1.44
C SER A 447 -24.41 20.22 -2.52
N ARG A 448 -24.15 20.60 -3.77
CA ARG A 448 -24.39 19.75 -4.94
C ARG A 448 -23.14 19.73 -5.82
N ALA A 449 -22.76 18.57 -6.29
CA ALA A 449 -21.69 18.42 -7.30
C ALA A 449 -22.21 18.87 -8.67
N VAL A 450 -21.36 19.59 -9.39
CA VAL A 450 -21.64 20.11 -10.74
C VAL A 450 -20.39 20.07 -11.60
N GLY A 451 -20.53 19.91 -12.93
CA GLY A 451 -19.42 20.03 -13.85
C GLY A 451 -18.92 21.47 -13.99
N MET A 452 -17.79 21.63 -14.67
CA MET A 452 -17.09 22.91 -14.81
C MET A 452 -17.96 23.99 -15.40
N GLN A 453 -18.64 23.74 -16.53
CA GLN A 453 -19.52 24.74 -17.17
C GLN A 453 -20.69 25.15 -16.27
N ALA A 454 -21.34 24.18 -15.63
CA ALA A 454 -22.48 24.45 -14.76
C ALA A 454 -22.12 25.29 -13.52
N ALA A 455 -20.89 25.17 -13.03
CA ALA A 455 -20.38 26.04 -11.97
C ALA A 455 -20.21 27.49 -12.45
N MET A 456 -19.65 27.68 -13.63
CA MET A 456 -19.51 29.01 -14.24
C MET A 456 -20.86 29.66 -14.54
N ASP A 457 -21.81 28.91 -15.08
CA ASP A 457 -23.17 29.38 -15.37
C ASP A 457 -23.86 29.85 -14.09
N ALA A 458 -23.76 29.08 -13.00
CA ALA A 458 -24.34 29.46 -11.71
C ALA A 458 -23.76 30.75 -11.14
N MET A 459 -22.48 31.01 -11.32
CA MET A 459 -21.85 32.28 -10.95
C MET A 459 -22.38 33.44 -11.80
N GLN A 460 -22.41 33.26 -13.13
CA GLN A 460 -22.83 34.30 -14.09
C GLN A 460 -24.31 34.65 -13.92
N GLU A 461 -25.18 33.68 -13.76
CA GLU A 461 -26.61 33.84 -13.56
C GLU A 461 -26.94 34.71 -12.30
N ASN A 462 -26.06 34.65 -11.31
CA ASN A 462 -26.19 35.45 -10.09
C ASN A 462 -25.38 36.77 -10.12
N GLY A 463 -24.77 37.10 -11.27
CA GLY A 463 -23.99 38.33 -11.44
C GLY A 463 -22.76 38.41 -10.55
N ALA A 464 -22.26 37.26 -10.08
CA ALA A 464 -21.06 37.14 -9.25
C ALA A 464 -19.80 37.11 -10.09
N THR A 465 -18.67 37.38 -9.47
CA THR A 465 -17.33 37.29 -10.08
C THR A 465 -16.45 36.43 -9.20
N ALA A 466 -15.53 35.70 -9.84
CA ALA A 466 -14.55 34.89 -9.13
C ALA A 466 -13.20 35.59 -9.09
N GLU A 467 -12.50 35.43 -7.99
CA GLU A 467 -11.11 35.88 -7.80
C GLU A 467 -10.21 34.68 -7.58
N TRP A 468 -8.96 34.79 -8.03
CA TRP A 468 -7.99 33.72 -7.81
C TRP A 468 -7.57 33.65 -6.35
N ASP A 469 -7.77 32.48 -5.74
CA ASP A 469 -7.31 32.17 -4.41
C ASP A 469 -5.98 31.40 -4.47
N GLU A 470 -4.89 32.07 -4.14
CA GLU A 470 -3.54 31.48 -4.12
C GLU A 470 -3.43 30.34 -3.09
N THR A 471 -4.26 30.31 -2.07
CA THR A 471 -4.23 29.28 -1.01
C THR A 471 -4.71 27.95 -1.54
N THR A 472 -5.76 27.94 -2.34
CA THR A 472 -6.33 26.73 -2.92
C THR A 472 -5.81 26.44 -4.32
N GLY A 473 -5.22 27.46 -4.99
CA GLY A 473 -4.84 27.37 -6.39
C GLY A 473 -6.04 27.25 -7.33
N GLN A 474 -7.12 27.98 -7.02
CA GLN A 474 -8.38 27.95 -7.74
C GLN A 474 -9.03 29.32 -7.80
N TYR A 475 -9.92 29.56 -8.74
CA TYR A 475 -10.84 30.67 -8.65
C TYR A 475 -11.91 30.38 -7.58
N TYR A 476 -12.24 31.39 -6.80
CA TYR A 476 -13.27 31.34 -5.75
C TYR A 476 -14.28 32.46 -5.94
N CYS A 477 -15.56 32.15 -5.76
CA CYS A 477 -16.60 33.17 -5.67
C CYS A 477 -17.54 32.90 -4.50
N THR A 478 -18.14 33.98 -4.00
CA THR A 478 -19.25 33.95 -3.04
C THR A 478 -20.33 34.95 -3.40
N TYR A 479 -21.59 34.62 -3.15
CA TYR A 479 -22.73 35.50 -3.40
C TYR A 479 -23.93 35.08 -2.56
N GLU A 480 -24.86 36.05 -2.35
CA GLU A 480 -26.06 35.83 -1.56
C GLU A 480 -27.23 35.42 -2.46
N THR A 481 -28.05 34.49 -1.96
CA THR A 481 -29.32 34.07 -2.56
C THR A 481 -30.40 33.99 -1.52
N SER A 482 -31.65 33.80 -1.94
CA SER A 482 -32.76 33.55 -0.99
C SER A 482 -32.60 32.24 -0.21
N ALA A 483 -31.75 31.33 -0.64
CA ALA A 483 -31.46 30.07 0.01
C ALA A 483 -30.27 30.17 1.01
N GLY A 484 -29.50 31.25 0.99
CA GLY A 484 -28.34 31.49 1.83
C GLY A 484 -27.13 31.97 1.05
N THR A 485 -25.98 32.01 1.72
CA THR A 485 -24.68 32.36 1.15
C THR A 485 -24.17 31.19 0.32
N VAL A 486 -23.84 31.45 -0.95
CA VAL A 486 -23.29 30.48 -1.87
C VAL A 486 -21.78 30.65 -1.97
N GLN A 487 -21.03 29.54 -2.02
CA GLN A 487 -19.58 29.51 -2.20
C GLN A 487 -19.22 28.47 -3.26
N ILE A 488 -18.27 28.80 -4.14
CA ILE A 488 -17.78 27.89 -5.21
C ILE A 488 -16.26 28.06 -5.35
N TRP A 489 -15.51 26.97 -5.28
CA TRP A 489 -14.13 26.84 -5.72
C TRP A 489 -14.14 26.15 -7.07
N PHE A 490 -13.64 26.80 -8.10
CA PHE A 490 -13.79 26.32 -9.48
C PHE A 490 -12.68 25.36 -9.89
N GLU A 491 -13.07 24.22 -10.49
CA GLU A 491 -12.18 23.52 -11.41
C GLU A 491 -12.35 24.10 -12.80
N GLU A 492 -11.23 24.47 -13.41
CA GLU A 492 -11.19 25.11 -14.73
C GLU A 492 -9.75 25.05 -15.29
N ASP A 493 -9.52 25.66 -16.44
CA ASP A 493 -8.27 25.59 -17.17
C ASP A 493 -7.02 25.91 -16.35
N ARG A 494 -7.05 26.98 -15.53
CA ARG A 494 -5.90 27.41 -14.74
C ARG A 494 -5.66 26.47 -13.58
N SER A 495 -6.69 26.05 -12.85
CA SER A 495 -6.57 25.14 -11.71
C SER A 495 -6.04 23.77 -12.14
N ILE A 496 -6.55 23.24 -13.27
CA ILE A 496 -6.02 22.00 -13.86
C ILE A 496 -4.58 22.20 -14.33
N GLY A 497 -4.27 23.33 -14.95
CA GLY A 497 -2.89 23.67 -15.37
C GLY A 497 -1.90 23.72 -14.23
N GLU A 498 -2.29 24.27 -13.07
CA GLU A 498 -1.44 24.26 -11.86
C GLU A 498 -1.24 22.82 -11.33
N LYS A 499 -2.28 22.00 -11.31
CA LYS A 499 -2.17 20.59 -10.93
C LYS A 499 -1.25 19.83 -11.90
N MET A 500 -1.35 20.07 -13.22
CA MET A 500 -0.50 19.39 -14.21
C MET A 500 1.01 19.69 -14.04
N LYS A 501 1.39 20.81 -13.42
CA LYS A 501 2.81 21.07 -13.08
C LYS A 501 3.36 20.05 -12.05
N LEU A 502 2.50 19.52 -11.19
CA LEU A 502 2.88 18.49 -10.22
C LEU A 502 3.27 17.18 -10.90
N TYR A 503 2.64 16.83 -12.01
CA TYR A 503 2.93 15.61 -12.76
C TYR A 503 4.37 15.60 -13.28
N SER A 504 4.82 16.73 -13.85
CA SER A 504 6.22 16.91 -14.25
C SER A 504 7.16 16.92 -13.05
N LYS A 505 6.78 17.65 -11.99
CA LYS A 505 7.60 17.77 -10.76
C LYS A 505 7.90 16.42 -10.14
N TYR A 506 6.89 15.55 -10.03
CA TYR A 506 6.99 14.25 -9.40
C TYR A 506 7.21 13.09 -10.40
N LYS A 507 7.25 13.36 -11.70
CA LYS A 507 7.47 12.38 -12.79
C LYS A 507 6.44 11.25 -12.79
N LEU A 508 5.17 11.58 -12.59
CA LEU A 508 4.09 10.61 -12.46
C LEU A 508 3.89 9.77 -13.74
N GLY A 509 3.34 8.56 -13.58
CA GLY A 509 2.97 7.64 -14.66
C GLY A 509 1.83 8.14 -15.53
N GLY A 510 0.96 9.01 -15.00
CA GLY A 510 -0.17 9.54 -15.78
C GLY A 510 -1.14 10.36 -14.96
N VAL A 511 -2.25 10.69 -15.61
CA VAL A 511 -3.42 11.40 -15.08
C VAL A 511 -4.66 10.56 -15.29
N ALA A 512 -5.66 10.71 -14.42
CA ALA A 512 -7.01 10.23 -14.63
C ALA A 512 -8.03 11.35 -14.35
N GLU A 513 -9.23 11.29 -14.94
CA GLU A 513 -10.23 12.35 -14.80
C GLU A 513 -11.59 11.81 -14.39
N TRP A 514 -12.09 12.27 -13.23
CA TRP A 514 -13.43 12.01 -12.76
C TRP A 514 -14.33 13.20 -13.02
N LYS A 515 -15.20 13.19 -13.99
CA LYS A 515 -15.42 12.15 -15.01
C LYS A 515 -15.80 12.80 -16.34
N LEU A 516 -15.69 12.06 -17.41
CA LEU A 516 -16.08 12.46 -18.76
C LEU A 516 -17.52 12.99 -18.79
N GLY A 517 -17.70 14.14 -19.44
CA GLY A 517 -18.98 14.86 -19.58
C GLY A 517 -19.22 15.91 -18.48
N LEU A 518 -18.25 16.17 -17.60
CA LEU A 518 -18.29 17.26 -16.62
C LEU A 518 -17.30 18.39 -16.91
N GLU A 519 -16.39 18.16 -17.84
CA GLU A 519 -15.34 19.09 -18.25
C GLU A 519 -15.81 20.19 -19.19
N THR A 520 -14.97 21.22 -19.33
CA THR A 520 -14.95 22.10 -20.51
C THR A 520 -13.97 21.55 -21.53
N SER A 521 -14.23 21.71 -22.83
CA SER A 521 -13.39 21.15 -23.90
C SER A 521 -11.94 21.66 -23.91
N SER A 522 -11.70 22.85 -23.34
CA SER A 522 -10.36 23.46 -23.27
C SER A 522 -9.37 22.69 -22.37
N VAL A 523 -9.83 22.01 -21.34
CA VAL A 523 -8.93 21.31 -20.38
C VAL A 523 -8.14 20.16 -21.00
N TRP A 524 -8.66 19.53 -22.05
CA TRP A 524 -7.98 18.41 -22.72
C TRP A 524 -6.63 18.80 -23.29
N SER A 525 -6.53 20.00 -23.87
CA SER A 525 -5.26 20.51 -24.39
C SER A 525 -4.27 20.83 -23.26
N ILE A 526 -4.76 21.27 -22.11
CA ILE A 526 -3.94 21.60 -20.94
C ILE A 526 -3.36 20.34 -20.33
N ILE A 527 -4.20 19.30 -20.17
CA ILE A 527 -3.77 17.99 -19.66
C ILE A 527 -2.73 17.38 -20.60
N SER A 528 -3.02 17.31 -21.90
CA SER A 528 -2.11 16.75 -22.90
C SER A 528 -0.76 17.46 -22.93
N ASN A 529 -0.76 18.80 -22.86
CA ASN A 529 0.47 19.58 -22.81
C ASN A 529 1.25 19.30 -21.51
N GLY A 530 0.55 19.22 -20.36
CA GLY A 530 1.18 18.91 -19.07
C GLY A 530 1.86 17.53 -19.05
N LEU A 531 1.24 16.52 -19.67
CA LEU A 531 1.84 15.18 -19.80
C LEU A 531 3.05 15.17 -20.73
N ASN A 532 3.02 15.91 -21.83
CA ASN A 532 4.12 15.98 -22.81
C ASN A 532 5.38 16.66 -22.24
N TYR A 533 5.23 17.62 -21.32
CA TYR A 533 6.36 18.24 -20.64
C TYR A 533 7.00 17.32 -19.56
N ALA A 534 6.29 16.26 -19.17
CA ALA A 534 6.77 15.29 -18.18
C ALA A 534 7.59 14.13 -18.80
N SER A 535 7.66 14.05 -20.14
CA SER A 535 8.34 12.98 -20.88
C SER A 535 9.84 13.25 -21.08
#